data_bc6df0d64657f2a2243e355c069f9410
#
_entry.id   bc6df0d64657f2a2243e355c069f9410
#
_cell.length_a   1.000
_cell.length_b   1.000
_cell.length_c   1.000
_cell.angle_alpha   90.00
_cell.angle_beta   90.00
_cell.angle_gamma   90.00
#
_symmetry.space_group_name_H-M   'P 1'
#
loop_
_entity.id
_entity.type
_entity.pdbx_description
1 polymer ?
#
loop_
_entity_poly.entity_id
_entity_poly.type
_entity_poly.pdbx_seq_one_letter_code
_entity_poly.pdbx_strand_id
1 'polypeptide(L)'
;MPNHSDVPITVLAVGSDHDVCQTVSSALQNEGYDVIETQSAKYALDLVQQHRPSLIILDVTLPDMSGYELCTRLRAMPYTDRTPILFLSAQHGAQHVARALDCGGDDYLRKPFATREFNARIRALLRRAKFDEPAGSAPELRLSPADNSVEVDGRHIVLTRTEFQLLHYLCENANEHHTASQLLESLWNYPPGRGDTALVRNHVRNLRRKIEHDPDRPSIIISSHGRGYTVNACLSG
;
A
#
# COMPACT_ATOMS: atom_id res chain seq x y z
N MET A 1 23.07 -11.14 -20.73
CA MET A 1 21.70 -10.72 -20.99
C MET A 1 21.35 -9.74 -19.89
N PRO A 2 21.19 -8.43 -20.14
CA PRO A 2 20.74 -7.51 -19.11
C PRO A 2 19.28 -7.80 -18.79
N ASN A 3 18.97 -7.98 -17.51
CA ASN A 3 17.63 -8.26 -16.97
C ASN A 3 16.74 -7.03 -17.19
N HIS A 4 15.60 -7.22 -17.81
CA HIS A 4 14.55 -6.20 -17.96
C HIS A 4 13.93 -5.92 -16.59
N SER A 5 14.07 -4.68 -16.12
CA SER A 5 13.23 -3.91 -15.19
C SER A 5 14.07 -2.94 -14.34
N ASP A 6 14.96 -2.15 -14.93
CA ASP A 6 15.61 -1.03 -14.24
C ASP A 6 14.96 0.30 -14.66
N VAL A 7 13.69 0.49 -14.31
CA VAL A 7 13.18 1.86 -14.13
C VAL A 7 13.74 2.32 -12.78
N PRO A 8 14.56 3.38 -12.75
CA PRO A 8 15.12 3.85 -11.49
C PRO A 8 13.99 4.24 -10.53
N ILE A 9 14.09 3.77 -9.28
CA ILE A 9 13.10 4.08 -8.24
C ILE A 9 13.28 5.53 -7.84
N THR A 10 12.30 6.37 -8.13
CA THR A 10 12.30 7.78 -7.77
C THR A 10 11.69 7.99 -6.38
N VAL A 11 12.40 8.71 -5.51
CA VAL A 11 11.96 9.08 -4.16
C VAL A 11 11.85 10.59 -4.07
N LEU A 12 10.68 11.08 -3.61
CA LEU A 12 10.48 12.49 -3.32
C LEU A 12 10.76 12.76 -1.84
N ALA A 13 11.72 13.62 -1.55
CA ALA A 13 12.05 14.09 -0.20
C ALA A 13 11.54 15.52 0.00
N VAL A 14 10.64 15.72 0.96
CA VAL A 14 10.03 16.99 1.31
C VAL A 14 10.44 17.37 2.73
N GLY A 15 11.32 18.35 2.87
CA GLY A 15 11.84 18.74 4.18
C GLY A 15 12.44 20.14 4.19
N SER A 16 12.36 20.83 5.32
CA SER A 16 12.83 22.21 5.49
C SER A 16 14.26 22.32 6.01
N ASP A 17 14.78 21.26 6.64
CA ASP A 17 16.12 21.21 7.23
C ASP A 17 17.12 20.72 6.19
N HIS A 18 18.02 21.61 5.76
CA HIS A 18 18.99 21.33 4.70
C HIS A 18 19.93 20.16 5.06
N ASP A 19 20.43 20.11 6.29
CA ASP A 19 21.38 19.06 6.70
C ASP A 19 20.71 17.68 6.75
N VAL A 20 19.46 17.62 7.19
CA VAL A 20 18.66 16.41 7.18
C VAL A 20 18.33 15.97 5.74
N CYS A 21 17.94 16.91 4.86
CA CYS A 21 17.69 16.63 3.46
C CYS A 21 18.95 16.05 2.79
N GLN A 22 20.10 16.67 3.00
CA GLN A 22 21.36 16.19 2.45
C GLN A 22 21.73 14.78 2.96
N THR A 23 21.50 14.51 4.24
CA THR A 23 21.74 13.17 4.83
C THR A 23 20.80 12.14 4.21
N VAL A 24 19.51 12.46 4.07
CA VAL A 24 18.48 11.61 3.45
C VAL A 24 18.84 11.32 2.00
N SER A 25 19.14 12.34 1.21
CA SER A 25 19.46 12.21 -0.21
C SER A 25 20.73 11.40 -0.44
N SER A 26 21.78 11.65 0.33
CA SER A 26 23.02 10.87 0.25
C SER A 26 22.77 9.39 0.60
N ALA A 27 21.96 9.11 1.63
CA ALA A 27 21.64 7.74 2.01
C ALA A 27 20.84 7.02 0.92
N LEU A 28 19.89 7.69 0.27
CA LEU A 28 19.08 7.13 -0.81
C LEU A 28 19.88 6.91 -2.09
N GLN A 29 20.71 7.88 -2.48
CA GLN A 29 21.57 7.77 -3.67
C GLN A 29 22.58 6.64 -3.53
N ASN A 30 23.13 6.43 -2.32
CA ASN A 30 24.03 5.29 -2.06
C ASN A 30 23.32 3.91 -2.17
N GLU A 31 22.00 3.86 -2.03
CA GLU A 31 21.18 2.65 -2.27
C GLU A 31 20.71 2.55 -3.75
N GLY A 32 21.07 3.52 -4.60
CA GLY A 32 20.76 3.51 -6.03
C GLY A 32 19.39 4.11 -6.38
N TYR A 33 18.80 4.94 -5.52
CA TYR A 33 17.54 5.62 -5.79
C TYR A 33 17.77 7.00 -6.42
N ASP A 34 16.88 7.39 -7.33
CA ASP A 34 16.81 8.77 -7.82
C ASP A 34 16.05 9.62 -6.81
N VAL A 35 16.62 10.77 -6.44
CA VAL A 35 16.04 11.64 -5.40
C VAL A 35 15.64 12.98 -5.98
N ILE A 36 14.38 13.34 -5.73
CA ILE A 36 13.85 14.68 -5.99
C ILE A 36 13.64 15.35 -4.63
N GLU A 37 14.14 16.56 -4.47
CA GLU A 37 14.07 17.31 -3.21
C GLU A 37 13.24 18.58 -3.36
N THR A 38 12.48 18.90 -2.32
CA THR A 38 11.82 20.20 -2.19
C THR A 38 11.63 20.59 -0.73
N GLN A 39 11.63 21.89 -0.46
CA GLN A 39 11.28 22.43 0.86
C GLN A 39 9.84 22.90 0.93
N SER A 40 9.16 23.02 -0.22
CA SER A 40 7.79 23.53 -0.31
C SER A 40 6.79 22.38 -0.46
N ALA A 41 5.83 22.30 0.44
CA ALA A 41 4.74 21.38 0.37
C ALA A 41 3.85 21.63 -0.87
N LYS A 42 3.66 22.89 -1.26
CA LYS A 42 2.90 23.22 -2.47
C LYS A 42 3.59 22.69 -3.72
N TYR A 43 4.89 22.91 -3.81
CA TYR A 43 5.66 22.43 -4.96
C TYR A 43 5.76 20.88 -4.99
N ALA A 44 5.75 20.24 -3.81
CA ALA A 44 5.69 18.78 -3.73
C ALA A 44 4.47 18.19 -4.43
N LEU A 45 3.30 18.85 -4.37
CA LEU A 45 2.08 18.40 -5.07
C LEU A 45 2.26 18.42 -6.59
N ASP A 46 2.97 19.41 -7.13
CA ASP A 46 3.27 19.49 -8.57
C ASP A 46 4.29 18.42 -8.98
N LEU A 47 5.35 18.24 -8.18
CA LEU A 47 6.39 17.23 -8.43
C LEU A 47 5.84 15.81 -8.42
N VAL A 48 4.89 15.52 -7.54
CA VAL A 48 4.22 14.21 -7.50
C VAL A 48 3.46 13.91 -8.78
N GLN A 49 2.78 14.90 -9.36
CA GLN A 49 2.07 14.72 -10.63
C GLN A 49 3.02 14.50 -11.81
N GLN A 50 4.16 15.22 -11.81
CA GLN A 50 5.14 15.17 -12.89
C GLN A 50 5.98 13.89 -12.86
N HIS A 51 6.42 13.47 -11.67
CA HIS A 51 7.45 12.43 -11.53
C HIS A 51 6.92 11.10 -10.99
N ARG A 52 5.69 11.06 -10.43
CA ARG A 52 5.06 9.86 -9.87
C ARG A 52 6.03 9.04 -9.00
N PRO A 53 6.55 9.62 -7.90
CA PRO A 53 7.56 8.96 -7.09
C PRO A 53 7.04 7.65 -6.49
N SER A 54 7.92 6.67 -6.38
CA SER A 54 7.64 5.35 -5.77
C SER A 54 7.61 5.40 -4.24
N LEU A 55 8.11 6.48 -3.63
CA LEU A 55 8.13 6.73 -2.19
C LEU A 55 8.18 8.24 -1.93
N ILE A 56 7.49 8.67 -0.88
CA ILE A 56 7.56 10.06 -0.40
C ILE A 56 8.11 10.06 1.02
N ILE A 57 9.13 10.88 1.28
CA ILE A 57 9.66 11.17 2.60
C ILE A 57 9.21 12.57 2.97
N LEU A 58 8.57 12.70 4.12
CA LEU A 58 7.84 13.91 4.47
C LEU A 58 8.18 14.40 5.87
N ASP A 59 8.74 15.59 5.97
CA ASP A 59 8.89 16.27 7.27
C ASP A 59 7.52 16.76 7.77
N VAL A 60 7.30 16.63 9.06
CA VAL A 60 6.09 17.15 9.70
C VAL A 60 6.05 18.68 9.66
N THR A 61 7.23 19.33 9.78
CA THR A 61 7.35 20.78 9.82
C THR A 61 7.88 21.31 8.49
N LEU A 62 7.01 21.94 7.72
CA LEU A 62 7.34 22.60 6.45
C LEU A 62 6.98 24.09 6.53
N PRO A 63 7.57 24.95 5.69
CA PRO A 63 7.40 26.40 5.79
C PRO A 63 6.02 26.90 5.35
N ASP A 64 5.35 26.19 4.46
CA ASP A 64 4.12 26.64 3.78
C ASP A 64 2.86 25.87 4.18
N MET A 65 2.99 24.65 4.74
CA MET A 65 1.89 23.92 5.38
C MET A 65 2.45 22.78 6.25
N SER A 66 1.63 22.18 7.12
CA SER A 66 2.09 21.03 7.90
C SER A 66 2.23 19.78 7.02
N GLY A 67 3.21 18.91 7.33
CA GLY A 67 3.34 17.62 6.63
C GLY A 67 2.11 16.74 6.77
N TYR A 68 1.36 16.84 7.86
CA TYR A 68 0.08 16.13 8.03
C TYR A 68 -0.96 16.57 7.00
N GLU A 69 -1.07 17.87 6.76
CA GLU A 69 -1.97 18.43 5.75
C GLU A 69 -1.54 18.02 4.33
N LEU A 70 -0.23 18.10 4.05
CA LEU A 70 0.30 17.63 2.77
C LEU A 70 -0.01 16.15 2.55
N CYS A 71 0.18 15.30 3.56
CA CYS A 71 -0.15 13.87 3.50
C CYS A 71 -1.63 13.65 3.14
N THR A 72 -2.54 14.34 3.82
CA THR A 72 -3.99 14.25 3.53
C THR A 72 -4.30 14.65 2.08
N ARG A 73 -3.67 15.72 1.57
CA ARG A 73 -3.84 16.15 0.18
C ARG A 73 -3.27 15.14 -0.82
N LEU A 74 -2.11 14.57 -0.54
CA LEU A 74 -1.51 13.51 -1.34
C LEU A 74 -2.43 12.29 -1.41
N ARG A 75 -3.02 11.88 -0.30
CA ARG A 75 -3.96 10.73 -0.27
C ARG A 75 -5.28 10.97 -1.03
N ALA A 76 -5.64 12.22 -1.23
CA ALA A 76 -6.80 12.59 -2.06
C ALA A 76 -6.49 12.60 -3.57
N MET A 77 -5.21 12.48 -3.96
CA MET A 77 -4.81 12.48 -5.37
C MET A 77 -4.79 11.03 -5.92
N PRO A 78 -5.34 10.77 -7.11
CA PRO A 78 -5.49 9.41 -7.65
C PRO A 78 -4.18 8.67 -7.92
N TYR A 79 -3.04 9.38 -7.99
CA TYR A 79 -1.74 8.77 -8.29
C TYR A 79 -0.86 8.53 -7.07
N THR A 80 -1.29 8.98 -5.88
CA THR A 80 -0.52 8.88 -4.64
C THR A 80 -1.27 8.22 -3.51
N ASP A 81 -2.49 7.77 -3.77
CA ASP A 81 -3.31 7.05 -2.79
C ASP A 81 -2.59 5.82 -2.22
N ARG A 82 -1.75 5.16 -3.05
CA ARG A 82 -0.95 3.97 -2.68
C ARG A 82 0.55 4.23 -2.52
N THR A 83 1.06 5.40 -2.92
CA THR A 83 2.48 5.72 -2.76
C THR A 83 2.86 5.73 -1.29
N PRO A 84 3.82 4.93 -0.82
CA PRO A 84 4.20 4.92 0.59
C PRO A 84 4.74 6.28 1.02
N ILE A 85 4.35 6.69 2.24
CA ILE A 85 4.77 7.95 2.85
C ILE A 85 5.46 7.66 4.19
N LEU A 86 6.76 7.99 4.28
CA LEU A 86 7.52 7.96 5.51
C LEU A 86 7.60 9.36 6.13
N PHE A 87 7.07 9.54 7.31
CA PHE A 87 7.27 10.76 8.06
C PHE A 87 8.64 10.80 8.74
N LEU A 88 9.34 11.94 8.62
CA LEU A 88 10.51 12.28 9.42
C LEU A 88 10.14 13.43 10.37
N SER A 89 10.44 13.33 11.66
CA SER A 89 10.07 14.39 12.59
C SER A 89 10.95 14.45 13.83
N ALA A 90 11.21 15.64 14.32
CA ALA A 90 11.79 15.87 15.63
C ALA A 90 10.76 15.84 16.78
N GLN A 91 9.47 15.75 16.46
CA GLN A 91 8.41 15.73 17.46
C GLN A 91 8.37 14.39 18.21
N HIS A 92 8.16 14.46 19.54
CA HIS A 92 8.14 13.33 20.45
C HIS A 92 6.71 13.03 20.91
N GLY A 93 6.45 11.76 21.21
CA GLY A 93 5.18 11.30 21.78
C GLY A 93 4.32 10.48 20.80
N ALA A 94 3.58 9.55 21.37
CA ALA A 94 2.72 8.63 20.63
C ALA A 94 1.63 9.34 19.81
N GLN A 95 1.18 10.53 20.27
CA GLN A 95 0.18 11.32 19.56
C GLN A 95 0.63 11.79 18.17
N HIS A 96 1.93 12.08 17.99
CA HIS A 96 2.46 12.50 16.69
C HIS A 96 2.57 11.32 15.72
N VAL A 97 2.94 10.15 16.24
CA VAL A 97 2.94 8.92 15.46
C VAL A 97 1.51 8.55 15.04
N ALA A 98 0.57 8.57 15.99
CA ALA A 98 -0.84 8.29 15.70
C ALA A 98 -1.37 9.25 14.62
N ARG A 99 -1.16 10.56 14.79
CA ARG A 99 -1.59 11.57 13.81
C ARG A 99 -0.98 11.37 12.42
N ALA A 100 0.30 10.98 12.34
CA ALA A 100 0.96 10.70 11.07
C ALA A 100 0.33 9.49 10.35
N LEU A 101 -0.01 8.45 11.10
CA LEU A 101 -0.68 7.28 10.56
C LEU A 101 -2.15 7.57 10.21
N ASP A 102 -2.87 8.31 11.05
CA ASP A 102 -4.28 8.67 10.83
C ASP A 102 -4.47 9.55 9.58
N CYS A 103 -3.51 10.42 9.24
CA CYS A 103 -3.57 11.20 8.01
C CYS A 103 -3.15 10.41 6.76
N GLY A 104 -2.82 9.12 6.91
CA GLY A 104 -2.50 8.21 5.81
C GLY A 104 -1.00 7.97 5.58
N GLY A 105 -0.13 8.32 6.53
CA GLY A 105 1.29 7.91 6.51
C GLY A 105 1.44 6.41 6.77
N ASP A 106 2.47 5.81 6.18
CA ASP A 106 2.73 4.36 6.28
C ASP A 106 3.74 4.01 7.36
N ASP A 107 4.64 4.94 7.69
CA ASP A 107 5.62 4.79 8.77
C ASP A 107 6.06 6.16 9.30
N TYR A 108 6.69 6.14 10.47
CA TYR A 108 7.18 7.34 11.15
C TYR A 108 8.56 7.08 11.73
N LEU A 109 9.52 7.92 11.38
CA LEU A 109 10.89 7.86 11.87
C LEU A 109 11.25 9.16 12.59
N ARG A 110 11.71 9.02 13.83
CA ARG A 110 12.09 10.15 14.68
C ARG A 110 13.51 10.62 14.39
N LYS A 111 13.70 11.93 14.31
CA LYS A 111 15.00 12.59 14.28
C LYS A 111 15.58 12.76 15.70
N PRO A 112 16.90 12.57 15.91
CA PRO A 112 17.89 12.05 14.96
C PRO A 112 17.73 10.53 14.77
N PHE A 113 18.07 10.01 13.59
CA PHE A 113 17.97 8.59 13.26
C PHE A 113 19.30 8.04 12.73
N ALA A 114 19.47 6.73 12.88
CA ALA A 114 20.59 6.05 12.27
C ALA A 114 20.29 5.75 10.80
N THR A 115 21.25 5.99 9.89
CA THR A 115 21.12 5.70 8.45
C THR A 115 20.72 4.24 8.19
N ARG A 116 21.22 3.30 9.00
CA ARG A 116 20.84 1.88 8.89
C ARG A 116 19.36 1.64 9.15
N GLU A 117 18.78 2.30 10.16
CA GLU A 117 17.34 2.22 10.44
C GLU A 117 16.53 2.84 9.32
N PHE A 118 16.91 4.04 8.88
CA PHE A 118 16.29 4.75 7.78
C PHE A 118 16.23 3.87 6.52
N ASN A 119 17.38 3.35 6.06
CA ASN A 119 17.44 2.49 4.88
C ASN A 119 16.62 1.20 5.03
N ALA A 120 16.58 0.60 6.23
CA ALA A 120 15.77 -0.58 6.47
C ALA A 120 14.26 -0.31 6.32
N ARG A 121 13.79 0.87 6.80
CA ARG A 121 12.38 1.30 6.64
C ARG A 121 12.05 1.61 5.18
N ILE A 122 12.92 2.31 4.48
CA ILE A 122 12.76 2.59 3.03
C ILE A 122 12.60 1.29 2.24
N ARG A 123 13.51 0.34 2.43
CA ARG A 123 13.41 -0.97 1.76
C ARG A 123 12.12 -1.72 2.12
N ALA A 124 11.68 -1.63 3.38
CA ALA A 124 10.41 -2.26 3.80
C ALA A 124 9.20 -1.61 3.14
N LEU A 125 9.15 -0.27 3.06
CA LEU A 125 8.09 0.48 2.41
C LEU A 125 8.05 0.23 0.90
N LEU A 126 9.18 0.35 0.21
CA LEU A 126 9.27 0.09 -1.23
C LEU A 126 8.95 -1.37 -1.58
N ARG A 127 9.34 -2.31 -0.72
CA ARG A 127 8.94 -3.71 -0.89
C ARG A 127 7.43 -3.88 -0.80
N ARG A 128 6.76 -3.24 0.15
CA ARG A 128 5.28 -3.26 0.26
C ARG A 128 4.64 -2.62 -0.97
N ALA A 129 5.12 -1.46 -1.40
CA ALA A 129 4.60 -0.75 -2.57
C ALA A 129 4.77 -1.55 -3.88
N LYS A 130 5.90 -2.24 -4.08
CA LYS A 130 6.09 -3.14 -5.23
C LYS A 130 5.10 -4.32 -5.25
N PHE A 131 4.51 -4.65 -4.09
CA PHE A 131 3.47 -5.69 -3.99
C PHE A 131 2.06 -5.11 -4.15
N ASP A 132 1.88 -3.79 -4.02
CA ASP A 132 0.66 -3.07 -4.34
C ASP A 132 0.62 -2.59 -5.81
N GLU A 133 1.75 -2.63 -6.53
CA GLU A 133 1.71 -2.52 -8.00
C GLU A 133 1.21 -3.85 -8.58
N PRO A 134 0.25 -3.82 -9.51
CA PRO A 134 -0.11 -5.03 -10.25
C PRO A 134 1.16 -5.51 -10.99
N ALA A 135 1.78 -6.57 -10.47
CA ALA A 135 2.81 -7.29 -11.19
C ALA A 135 2.24 -7.64 -12.56
N GLY A 136 2.86 -7.15 -13.62
CA GLY A 136 2.49 -7.23 -15.03
C GLY A 136 1.18 -7.96 -15.31
N SER A 137 0.24 -7.40 -16.03
CA SER A 137 -1.15 -7.82 -16.26
C SER A 137 -1.80 -8.55 -15.06
N ALA A 138 -2.81 -7.91 -14.43
CA ALA A 138 -3.54 -8.51 -13.31
C ALA A 138 -3.85 -9.98 -13.61
N PRO A 139 -3.68 -10.91 -12.64
CA PRO A 139 -3.94 -12.34 -12.86
C PRO A 139 -5.31 -12.56 -13.48
N GLU A 140 -5.39 -13.44 -14.48
CA GLU A 140 -6.66 -13.78 -15.12
C GLU A 140 -7.43 -14.74 -14.22
N LEU A 141 -8.63 -14.35 -13.80
CA LEU A 141 -9.53 -15.16 -13.00
C LEU A 141 -10.77 -15.54 -13.79
N ARG A 142 -11.10 -16.85 -13.81
CA ARG A 142 -12.39 -17.36 -14.28
C ARG A 142 -13.07 -18.08 -13.12
N LEU A 143 -14.22 -17.56 -12.73
CA LEU A 143 -15.02 -18.12 -11.65
C LEU A 143 -16.03 -19.12 -12.22
N SER A 144 -16.13 -20.30 -11.61
CA SER A 144 -17.15 -21.30 -11.96
C SER A 144 -18.09 -21.53 -10.77
N PRO A 145 -19.29 -20.93 -10.78
CA PRO A 145 -20.28 -21.12 -9.72
C PRO A 145 -20.82 -22.55 -9.63
N ALA A 146 -20.72 -23.32 -10.73
CA ALA A 146 -21.30 -24.67 -10.83
C ALA A 146 -20.62 -25.65 -9.87
N ASP A 147 -19.31 -25.49 -9.64
CA ASP A 147 -18.49 -26.41 -8.84
C ASP A 147 -17.67 -25.68 -7.76
N ASN A 148 -17.92 -24.38 -7.54
CA ASN A 148 -17.17 -23.51 -6.63
C ASN A 148 -15.66 -23.51 -6.94
N SER A 149 -15.29 -23.50 -8.22
CA SER A 149 -13.89 -23.45 -8.63
C SER A 149 -13.50 -22.09 -9.20
N VAL A 150 -12.21 -21.84 -9.23
CA VAL A 150 -11.61 -20.71 -9.92
C VAL A 150 -10.43 -21.17 -10.75
N GLU A 151 -10.32 -20.67 -11.96
CA GLU A 151 -9.13 -20.79 -12.77
C GLU A 151 -8.28 -19.53 -12.58
N VAL A 152 -7.03 -19.69 -12.20
CA VAL A 152 -6.07 -18.61 -11.97
C VAL A 152 -4.89 -18.85 -12.91
N ASP A 153 -4.73 -18.00 -13.91
CA ASP A 153 -3.67 -18.13 -14.92
C ASP A 153 -3.57 -19.57 -15.49
N GLY A 154 -4.73 -20.17 -15.82
CA GLY A 154 -4.84 -21.53 -16.34
C GLY A 154 -4.77 -22.64 -15.28
N ARG A 155 -4.63 -22.34 -13.99
CA ARG A 155 -4.66 -23.33 -12.90
C ARG A 155 -6.07 -23.47 -12.34
N HIS A 156 -6.65 -24.65 -12.46
CA HIS A 156 -7.97 -24.96 -11.87
C HIS A 156 -7.86 -25.26 -10.37
N ILE A 157 -8.61 -24.52 -9.54
CA ILE A 157 -8.55 -24.57 -8.08
C ILE A 157 -9.95 -24.71 -7.51
N VAL A 158 -10.20 -25.79 -6.75
CA VAL A 158 -11.48 -25.99 -6.06
C VAL A 158 -11.48 -25.28 -4.71
N LEU A 159 -12.50 -24.48 -4.48
CA LEU A 159 -12.70 -23.71 -3.26
C LEU A 159 -13.81 -24.34 -2.41
N THR A 160 -13.79 -24.08 -1.12
CA THR A 160 -14.99 -24.29 -0.32
C THR A 160 -16.06 -23.25 -0.70
N ARG A 161 -17.32 -23.54 -0.43
CA ARG A 161 -18.43 -22.64 -0.73
C ARG A 161 -18.21 -21.23 -0.15
N THR A 162 -17.71 -21.14 1.07
CA THR A 162 -17.44 -19.85 1.73
C THR A 162 -16.27 -19.10 1.09
N GLU A 163 -15.21 -19.79 0.73
CA GLU A 163 -14.06 -19.19 0.01
C GLU A 163 -14.48 -18.70 -1.37
N PHE A 164 -15.31 -19.50 -2.08
CA PHE A 164 -15.85 -19.09 -3.37
C PHE A 164 -16.74 -17.85 -3.25
N GLN A 165 -17.66 -17.83 -2.29
CA GLN A 165 -18.53 -16.67 -2.04
C GLN A 165 -17.73 -15.40 -1.72
N LEU A 166 -16.68 -15.52 -0.90
CA LEU A 166 -15.80 -14.40 -0.58
C LEU A 166 -15.07 -13.88 -1.82
N LEU A 167 -14.47 -14.77 -2.61
CA LEU A 167 -13.79 -14.39 -3.84
C LEU A 167 -14.74 -13.77 -4.86
N HIS A 168 -15.89 -14.39 -5.08
CA HIS A 168 -16.92 -13.93 -6.00
C HIS A 168 -17.41 -12.53 -5.65
N TYR A 169 -17.72 -12.29 -4.37
CA TYR A 169 -18.14 -10.98 -3.86
C TYR A 169 -17.07 -9.90 -4.11
N LEU A 170 -15.81 -10.19 -3.81
CA LEU A 170 -14.71 -9.26 -4.06
C LEU A 170 -14.51 -9.00 -5.55
N CYS A 171 -14.72 -10.00 -6.41
CA CYS A 171 -14.64 -9.86 -7.86
C CYS A 171 -15.78 -9.02 -8.44
N GLU A 172 -17.01 -9.20 -7.96
CA GLU A 172 -18.15 -8.37 -8.36
C GLU A 172 -17.97 -6.90 -7.97
N ASN A 173 -17.17 -6.64 -6.92
CA ASN A 173 -16.87 -5.32 -6.41
C ASN A 173 -15.36 -4.98 -6.52
N ALA A 174 -14.74 -5.35 -7.64
CA ALA A 174 -13.28 -5.34 -7.82
C ALA A 174 -12.59 -3.98 -7.62
N ASN A 175 -13.33 -2.87 -7.75
CA ASN A 175 -12.80 -1.52 -7.58
C ASN A 175 -13.07 -0.92 -6.21
N GLU A 176 -13.63 -1.70 -5.29
CA GLU A 176 -14.02 -1.25 -3.96
C GLU A 176 -13.18 -1.96 -2.88
N HIS A 177 -12.98 -1.27 -1.77
CA HIS A 177 -12.34 -1.84 -0.59
C HIS A 177 -13.41 -2.16 0.46
N HIS A 178 -13.41 -3.38 0.95
CA HIS A 178 -14.37 -3.86 1.93
C HIS A 178 -13.69 -4.16 3.25
N THR A 179 -14.07 -3.46 4.30
CA THR A 179 -13.59 -3.77 5.66
C THR A 179 -14.05 -5.17 6.09
N ALA A 180 -13.33 -5.77 7.03
CA ALA A 180 -13.72 -7.09 7.55
C ALA A 180 -15.14 -7.08 8.17
N SER A 181 -15.57 -5.95 8.74
CA SER A 181 -16.94 -5.79 9.25
C SER A 181 -17.97 -5.79 8.14
N GLN A 182 -17.76 -5.04 7.06
CA GLN A 182 -18.64 -5.04 5.88
C GLN A 182 -18.74 -6.43 5.25
N LEU A 183 -17.63 -7.16 5.14
CA LEU A 183 -17.65 -8.52 4.63
C LEU A 183 -18.43 -9.47 5.54
N LEU A 184 -18.33 -9.32 6.88
CA LEU A 184 -19.16 -10.10 7.81
C LEU A 184 -20.66 -9.84 7.62
N GLU A 185 -21.04 -8.59 7.43
CA GLU A 185 -22.43 -8.20 7.20
C GLU A 185 -22.94 -8.76 5.86
N SER A 186 -22.17 -8.57 4.78
CA SER A 186 -22.60 -8.93 3.43
C SER A 186 -22.61 -10.43 3.15
N LEU A 187 -21.65 -11.20 3.69
CA LEU A 187 -21.48 -12.61 3.36
C LEU A 187 -21.99 -13.57 4.43
N TRP A 188 -21.98 -13.15 5.69
CA TRP A 188 -22.39 -14.01 6.82
C TRP A 188 -23.61 -13.49 7.60
N ASN A 189 -24.26 -12.43 7.09
CA ASN A 189 -25.46 -11.82 7.71
C ASN A 189 -25.26 -11.44 9.20
N TYR A 190 -24.05 -11.05 9.58
CA TYR A 190 -23.84 -10.53 10.94
C TYR A 190 -24.50 -9.15 11.08
N PRO A 191 -25.10 -8.84 12.22
CA PRO A 191 -25.61 -7.48 12.48
C PRO A 191 -24.47 -6.45 12.43
N PRO A 192 -24.75 -5.21 11.98
CA PRO A 192 -23.75 -4.15 11.88
C PRO A 192 -22.94 -3.96 13.17
N GLY A 193 -21.60 -3.93 13.02
CA GLY A 193 -20.68 -3.78 14.14
C GLY A 193 -20.58 -4.98 15.08
N ARG A 194 -21.19 -6.13 14.75
CA ARG A 194 -21.11 -7.37 15.53
C ARG A 194 -20.40 -8.47 14.73
N GLY A 195 -19.78 -9.39 15.47
CA GLY A 195 -19.04 -10.51 14.90
C GLY A 195 -17.54 -10.35 15.05
N ASP A 196 -16.82 -11.48 15.02
CA ASP A 196 -15.37 -11.50 15.11
C ASP A 196 -14.74 -11.36 13.72
N THR A 197 -14.10 -10.24 13.47
CA THR A 197 -13.38 -9.99 12.22
C THR A 197 -12.22 -10.98 11.97
N ALA A 198 -11.82 -11.76 12.98
CA ALA A 198 -10.88 -12.86 12.82
C ALA A 198 -11.41 -13.95 11.87
N LEU A 199 -12.74 -14.12 11.81
CA LEU A 199 -13.37 -15.05 10.86
C LEU A 199 -13.01 -14.69 9.40
N VAL A 200 -13.17 -13.43 9.04
CA VAL A 200 -12.83 -12.94 7.68
C VAL A 200 -11.33 -13.11 7.41
N ARG A 201 -10.49 -12.70 8.37
CA ARG A 201 -9.03 -12.86 8.23
C ARG A 201 -8.62 -14.32 7.99
N ASN A 202 -9.27 -15.26 8.68
CA ASN A 202 -9.00 -16.69 8.48
C ASN A 202 -9.42 -17.17 7.09
N HIS A 203 -10.60 -16.76 6.61
CA HIS A 203 -11.06 -17.12 5.25
C HIS A 203 -10.18 -16.50 4.17
N VAL A 204 -9.79 -15.24 4.30
CA VAL A 204 -8.83 -14.59 3.40
C VAL A 204 -7.49 -15.33 3.39
N ARG A 205 -6.96 -15.68 4.57
CA ARG A 205 -5.71 -16.45 4.66
C ARG A 205 -5.80 -17.81 3.97
N ASN A 206 -6.90 -18.54 4.19
CA ASN A 206 -7.09 -19.85 3.58
C ASN A 206 -7.27 -19.75 2.06
N LEU A 207 -8.02 -18.75 1.61
CA LEU A 207 -8.22 -18.48 0.19
C LEU A 207 -6.89 -18.12 -0.49
N ARG A 208 -6.09 -17.22 0.10
CA ARG A 208 -4.76 -16.88 -0.41
C ARG A 208 -3.86 -18.10 -0.56
N ARG A 209 -3.86 -19.00 0.41
CA ARG A 209 -3.08 -20.26 0.33
C ARG A 209 -3.41 -21.11 -0.90
N LYS A 210 -4.62 -20.99 -1.43
CA LYS A 210 -5.07 -21.75 -2.59
C LYS A 210 -4.82 -21.02 -3.90
N ILE A 211 -5.13 -19.73 -3.96
CA ILE A 211 -5.15 -19.00 -5.23
C ILE A 211 -3.88 -18.19 -5.51
N GLU A 212 -3.19 -17.70 -4.49
CA GLU A 212 -1.97 -16.92 -4.67
C GLU A 212 -0.78 -17.81 -5.07
N HIS A 213 0.14 -17.25 -5.81
CA HIS A 213 1.42 -17.91 -6.07
C HIS A 213 2.29 -17.93 -4.80
N ASP A 214 2.29 -16.82 -4.06
CA ASP A 214 2.93 -16.67 -2.75
C ASP A 214 1.91 -16.09 -1.74
N PRO A 215 1.37 -16.91 -0.81
CA PRO A 215 0.36 -16.45 0.16
C PRO A 215 0.83 -15.35 1.12
N ASP A 216 2.14 -15.26 1.35
CA ASP A 216 2.75 -14.22 2.18
C ASP A 216 2.96 -12.92 1.37
N ARG A 217 2.82 -13.02 0.05
CA ARG A 217 2.93 -11.93 -0.94
C ARG A 217 1.73 -11.92 -1.89
N PRO A 218 0.52 -11.67 -1.38
CA PRO A 218 -0.68 -11.80 -2.17
C PRO A 218 -0.74 -10.75 -3.29
N SER A 219 -1.05 -11.19 -4.51
CA SER A 219 -1.21 -10.36 -5.70
C SER A 219 -2.65 -10.27 -6.17
N ILE A 220 -3.50 -11.22 -5.77
CA ILE A 220 -4.91 -11.32 -6.15
C ILE A 220 -5.80 -10.64 -5.11
N ILE A 221 -5.71 -11.08 -3.83
CA ILE A 221 -6.49 -10.48 -2.75
C ILE A 221 -5.61 -9.51 -1.98
N ILE A 222 -5.78 -8.24 -2.23
CA ILE A 222 -5.00 -7.17 -1.63
C ILE A 222 -5.63 -6.74 -0.30
N SER A 223 -4.79 -6.52 0.72
CA SER A 223 -5.19 -5.92 1.98
C SER A 223 -4.65 -4.50 2.05
N SER A 224 -5.51 -3.51 2.20
CA SER A 224 -5.13 -2.12 2.42
C SER A 224 -5.37 -1.74 3.87
N HIS A 225 -4.35 -1.18 4.52
CA HIS A 225 -4.43 -0.80 5.93
C HIS A 225 -5.56 0.22 6.15
N GLY A 226 -6.45 -0.05 7.10
CA GLY A 226 -7.62 0.80 7.41
C GLY A 226 -8.76 0.77 6.38
N ARG A 227 -8.56 0.23 5.17
CA ARG A 227 -9.59 0.15 4.11
C ARG A 227 -10.21 -1.24 3.97
N GLY A 228 -9.45 -2.31 4.30
CA GLY A 228 -9.92 -3.69 4.19
C GLY A 228 -9.35 -4.44 2.99
N TYR A 229 -10.18 -5.22 2.31
CA TYR A 229 -9.80 -6.14 1.25
C TYR A 229 -10.38 -5.72 -0.10
N THR A 230 -9.63 -5.94 -1.15
CA THR A 230 -10.06 -5.80 -2.55
C THR A 230 -9.44 -6.91 -3.39
N VAL A 231 -9.94 -7.12 -4.60
CA VAL A 231 -9.32 -8.03 -5.58
C VAL A 231 -8.61 -7.23 -6.66
N ASN A 232 -7.43 -7.70 -7.06
CA ASN A 232 -6.66 -7.19 -8.19
C ASN A 232 -6.52 -8.32 -9.22
N ALA A 233 -7.49 -8.41 -10.13
CA ALA A 233 -7.50 -9.44 -11.16
C ALA A 233 -8.34 -8.99 -12.36
N CYS A 234 -7.99 -9.51 -13.57
CA CYS A 234 -8.83 -9.41 -14.73
C CYS A 234 -9.85 -10.56 -14.71
N LEU A 235 -11.14 -10.25 -14.74
CA LEU A 235 -12.19 -11.25 -14.87
C LEU A 235 -12.38 -11.60 -16.34
N SER A 236 -12.17 -12.86 -16.69
CA SER A 236 -12.53 -13.39 -18.00
C SER A 236 -13.93 -14.02 -17.88
N GLY A 237 -14.84 -13.52 -18.68
CA GLY A 237 -16.20 -14.06 -18.78
C GLY A 237 -16.26 -15.46 -19.41
#